data_45b91b89c9b3d67ef251e5f7cefa73b9
#
_entry.id   45b91b89c9b3d67ef251e5f7cefa73b9
#
_cell.length_a   1.000
_cell.length_b   1.000
_cell.length_c   1.000
_cell.angle_alpha   90.00
_cell.angle_beta   90.00
_cell.angle_gamma   90.00
#
_symmetry.space_group_name_H-M   'P 1'
#
loop_
_entity.id
_entity.type
_entity.pdbx_description
1 polymer ?
#
loop_
_entity_poly.entity_id
_entity_poly.type
_entity_poly.pdbx_seq_one_letter_code
_entity_poly.pdbx_strand_id
1 'polypeptide(L)'
;KFIVYFALAVARETAGTFSEVAQTGMLATITPNPDDRARLITLSGFLSNFLGDGIPQIIMPILIDAVNLQKIKIKMQSAYIFMGVSTSLIVGFVALFFASVTRERVMQSVERPSVMDGIKSILNNKPVLLMTLSDFLSSFSVGTGMSNYYIDVLGMASIMLIVGVPGVFVTPVSYSFVPWFRRKFSTKLNWMIGSYTGDFLMALVFFFGSIGGKKNGLYKRKGPMIAAIMLQETLFCTVMGLRHVIPTEMYNEALDYCEWKNGYRTEGMTSVARGLAAKLVRVIGAAIRSILMKAFGYEQGAGFLKQTDSTKYFLFAMSTI
;
A
#
# COMPACT_ATOMS: atom_id res chain seq x y z
N LYS A 1 23.23 11.63 -12.55
CA LYS A 1 22.71 10.69 -11.51
C LYS A 1 21.17 10.61 -11.52
N PHE A 2 20.45 11.75 -11.53
CA PHE A 2 18.98 11.78 -11.54
C PHE A 2 18.36 11.05 -12.74
N ILE A 3 18.85 11.35 -13.98
CA ILE A 3 18.35 10.73 -15.21
C ILE A 3 18.52 9.20 -15.18
N VAL A 4 19.65 8.69 -14.69
CA VAL A 4 19.91 7.24 -14.56
C VAL A 4 18.94 6.61 -13.56
N TYR A 5 18.76 7.25 -12.41
CA TYR A 5 17.80 6.78 -11.41
C TYR A 5 16.37 6.76 -11.95
N PHE A 6 15.96 7.83 -12.64
CA PHE A 6 14.64 7.92 -13.25
C PHE A 6 14.43 6.83 -14.33
N ALA A 7 15.40 6.63 -15.20
CA ALA A 7 15.33 5.58 -16.23
C ALA A 7 15.21 4.18 -15.62
N LEU A 8 16.01 3.88 -14.59
CA LEU A 8 15.94 2.62 -13.87
C LEU A 8 14.61 2.43 -13.13
N ALA A 9 14.08 3.49 -12.53
CA ALA A 9 12.78 3.46 -11.87
C ALA A 9 11.64 3.18 -12.87
N VAL A 10 11.64 3.85 -14.04
CA VAL A 10 10.67 3.60 -15.10
C VAL A 10 10.78 2.18 -15.64
N ALA A 11 12.00 1.69 -15.91
CA ALA A 11 12.22 0.34 -16.39
C ALA A 11 11.71 -0.72 -15.38
N ARG A 12 11.99 -0.52 -14.09
CA ARG A 12 11.49 -1.38 -13.01
C ARG A 12 9.97 -1.40 -12.95
N GLU A 13 9.32 -0.23 -12.97
CA GLU A 13 7.86 -0.14 -12.88
C GLU A 13 7.18 -0.75 -14.11
N THR A 14 7.77 -0.57 -15.29
CA THR A 14 7.28 -1.19 -16.53
C THR A 14 7.39 -2.71 -16.46
N ALA A 15 8.55 -3.25 -16.10
CA ALA A 15 8.77 -4.69 -15.95
C ALA A 15 7.82 -5.27 -14.87
N GLY A 16 7.64 -4.56 -13.74
CA GLY A 16 6.70 -4.94 -12.69
C GLY A 16 5.26 -5.04 -13.20
N THR A 17 4.82 -4.10 -14.04
CA THR A 17 3.47 -4.14 -14.62
C THR A 17 3.26 -5.37 -15.51
N PHE A 18 4.22 -5.70 -16.38
CA PHE A 18 4.14 -6.92 -17.20
C PHE A 18 4.09 -8.19 -16.34
N SER A 19 4.91 -8.27 -15.30
CA SER A 19 4.91 -9.40 -14.37
C SER A 19 3.57 -9.53 -13.64
N GLU A 20 3.00 -8.43 -13.15
CA GLU A 20 1.72 -8.42 -12.43
C GLU A 20 0.56 -8.87 -13.31
N VAL A 21 0.49 -8.38 -14.55
CA VAL A 21 -0.55 -8.78 -15.52
C VAL A 21 -0.41 -10.28 -15.87
N ALA A 22 0.82 -10.75 -16.11
CA ALA A 22 1.07 -12.15 -16.40
C ALA A 22 0.68 -13.06 -15.23
N GLN A 23 1.06 -12.71 -14.01
CA GLN A 23 0.71 -13.48 -12.80
C GLN A 23 -0.80 -13.54 -12.56
N THR A 24 -1.50 -12.43 -12.75
CA THR A 24 -2.95 -12.38 -12.58
C THR A 24 -3.67 -13.26 -13.61
N GLY A 25 -3.22 -13.22 -14.88
CA GLY A 25 -3.73 -14.07 -15.95
C GLY A 25 -3.47 -15.56 -15.71
N MET A 26 -2.26 -15.90 -15.24
CA MET A 26 -1.86 -17.27 -14.96
C MET A 26 -2.68 -17.94 -13.85
N LEU A 27 -3.11 -17.21 -12.84
CA LEU A 27 -3.93 -17.78 -11.76
C LEU A 27 -5.22 -18.44 -12.29
N ALA A 28 -5.79 -17.90 -13.35
CA ALA A 28 -6.97 -18.45 -13.98
C ALA A 28 -6.69 -19.73 -14.82
N THR A 29 -5.45 -19.89 -15.30
CA THR A 29 -5.06 -20.96 -16.24
C THR A 29 -4.28 -22.12 -15.60
N ILE A 30 -3.85 -21.99 -14.34
CA ILE A 30 -3.09 -23.03 -13.62
C ILE A 30 -3.94 -24.28 -13.34
N THR A 31 -5.19 -24.09 -12.93
CA THR A 31 -6.08 -25.20 -12.57
C THR A 31 -7.53 -24.92 -12.98
N PRO A 32 -8.24 -25.94 -13.53
CA PRO A 32 -9.66 -25.84 -13.84
C PRO A 32 -10.54 -25.90 -12.58
N ASN A 33 -10.02 -26.43 -11.47
CA ASN A 33 -10.77 -26.60 -10.24
C ASN A 33 -10.81 -25.29 -9.43
N PRO A 34 -11.99 -24.70 -9.15
CA PRO A 34 -12.11 -23.46 -8.40
C PRO A 34 -11.62 -23.57 -6.95
N ASP A 35 -11.76 -24.74 -6.31
CA ASP A 35 -11.32 -24.94 -4.92
C ASP A 35 -9.78 -24.97 -4.83
N ASP A 36 -9.11 -25.61 -5.77
CA ASP A 36 -7.63 -25.62 -5.82
C ASP A 36 -7.10 -24.22 -6.15
N ARG A 37 -7.81 -23.46 -7.01
CA ARG A 37 -7.48 -22.07 -7.30
C ARG A 37 -7.60 -21.20 -6.07
N ALA A 38 -8.67 -21.34 -5.30
CA ALA A 38 -8.87 -20.60 -4.06
C ALA A 38 -7.76 -20.92 -3.03
N ARG A 39 -7.38 -22.18 -2.88
CA ARG A 39 -6.25 -22.59 -2.03
C ARG A 39 -4.91 -22.00 -2.48
N LEU A 40 -4.62 -22.01 -3.78
CA LEU A 40 -3.41 -21.43 -4.34
C LEU A 40 -3.35 -19.91 -4.12
N ILE A 41 -4.44 -19.20 -4.35
CA ILE A 41 -4.54 -17.76 -4.10
C ILE A 41 -4.31 -17.45 -2.62
N THR A 42 -4.97 -18.20 -1.73
CA THR A 42 -4.83 -18.01 -0.28
C THR A 42 -3.40 -18.26 0.18
N LEU A 43 -2.78 -19.36 -0.26
CA LEU A 43 -1.42 -19.71 0.12
C LEU A 43 -0.39 -18.73 -0.46
N SER A 44 -0.54 -18.35 -1.73
CA SER A 44 0.35 -17.35 -2.36
C SER A 44 0.22 -15.99 -1.69
N GLY A 45 -1.00 -15.56 -1.35
CA GLY A 45 -1.24 -14.32 -0.63
C GLY A 45 -0.61 -14.34 0.78
N PHE A 46 -0.77 -15.45 1.52
CA PHE A 46 -0.14 -15.62 2.83
C PHE A 46 1.39 -15.56 2.74
N LEU A 47 1.99 -16.33 1.84
CA LEU A 47 3.45 -16.37 1.67
C LEU A 47 4.00 -15.02 1.17
N SER A 48 3.33 -14.37 0.24
CA SER A 48 3.72 -13.06 -0.27
C SER A 48 3.69 -11.99 0.83
N ASN A 49 2.61 -11.94 1.61
CA ASN A 49 2.50 -10.99 2.72
C ASN A 49 3.50 -11.28 3.85
N PHE A 50 3.70 -12.55 4.19
CA PHE A 50 4.61 -12.91 5.29
C PHE A 50 6.09 -12.80 4.89
N LEU A 51 6.49 -13.38 3.77
CA LEU A 51 7.89 -13.41 3.34
C LEU A 51 8.28 -12.14 2.56
N GLY A 52 7.40 -11.66 1.67
CA GLY A 52 7.68 -10.54 0.79
C GLY A 52 7.67 -9.20 1.54
N ASP A 53 6.64 -8.96 2.30
CA ASP A 53 6.45 -7.70 3.02
C ASP A 53 6.83 -7.79 4.50
N GLY A 54 6.41 -8.84 5.19
CA GLY A 54 6.55 -8.94 6.65
C GLY A 54 8.00 -9.02 7.10
N ILE A 55 8.83 -9.86 6.51
CA ILE A 55 10.24 -9.99 6.90
C ILE A 55 11.03 -8.71 6.66
N PRO A 56 10.99 -8.06 5.49
CA PRO A 56 11.67 -6.77 5.29
C PRO A 56 11.15 -5.67 6.22
N GLN A 57 9.84 -5.62 6.47
CA GLN A 57 9.23 -4.66 7.39
C GLN A 57 9.65 -4.86 8.84
N ILE A 58 10.03 -6.05 9.24
CA ILE A 58 10.59 -6.33 10.58
C ILE A 58 12.08 -5.99 10.63
N ILE A 59 12.86 -6.48 9.67
CA ILE A 59 14.32 -6.36 9.70
C ILE A 59 14.76 -4.90 9.52
N MET A 60 14.14 -4.19 8.60
CA MET A 60 14.58 -2.84 8.22
C MET A 60 14.51 -1.82 9.38
N PRO A 61 13.40 -1.68 10.14
CA PRO A 61 13.36 -0.78 11.30
C PRO A 61 14.39 -1.13 12.38
N ILE A 62 14.59 -2.41 12.65
CA ILE A 62 15.57 -2.88 13.63
C ILE A 62 17.00 -2.50 13.19
N LEU A 63 17.30 -2.69 11.90
CA LEU A 63 18.60 -2.32 11.33
C LEU A 63 18.83 -0.81 11.38
N ILE A 64 17.83 0.00 11.04
CA ILE A 64 17.88 1.46 11.11
C ILE A 64 18.17 1.91 12.55
N ASP A 65 17.47 1.36 13.53
CA ASP A 65 17.69 1.72 14.94
C ASP A 65 19.07 1.28 15.43
N ALA A 66 19.54 0.10 15.04
CA ALA A 66 20.88 -0.39 15.39
C ALA A 66 22.01 0.52 14.84
N VAL A 67 21.82 1.04 13.63
CA VAL A 67 22.79 1.99 13.01
C VAL A 67 22.68 3.36 13.67
N ASN A 68 21.47 3.89 13.90
CA ASN A 68 21.26 5.20 14.52
C ASN A 68 21.76 5.25 15.98
N LEU A 69 21.61 4.16 16.72
CA LEU A 69 22.11 4.03 18.10
C LEU A 69 23.59 3.62 18.17
N GLN A 70 24.29 3.57 17.03
CA GLN A 70 25.70 3.17 16.92
C GLN A 70 26.04 1.79 17.49
N LYS A 71 25.03 0.91 17.61
CA LYS A 71 25.25 -0.49 18.01
C LYS A 71 25.99 -1.28 16.93
N ILE A 72 25.80 -0.90 15.67
CA ILE A 72 26.48 -1.47 14.51
C ILE A 72 27.25 -0.36 13.81
N LYS A 73 28.56 -0.55 13.60
CA LYS A 73 29.44 0.42 12.96
C LYS A 73 29.35 0.37 11.42
N ILE A 74 28.15 0.46 10.87
CA ILE A 74 27.90 0.47 9.43
C ILE A 74 27.29 1.84 9.07
N LYS A 75 27.62 2.35 7.88
CA LYS A 75 26.96 3.55 7.36
C LYS A 75 25.52 3.22 6.98
N MET A 76 24.58 4.13 7.27
CA MET A 76 23.18 3.97 6.92
C MET A 76 22.98 3.63 5.43
N GLN A 77 23.74 4.28 4.56
CA GLN A 77 23.72 3.98 3.13
C GLN A 77 24.06 2.50 2.83
N SER A 78 25.04 1.93 3.50
CA SER A 78 25.43 0.52 3.32
C SER A 78 24.34 -0.43 3.81
N ALA A 79 23.62 -0.08 4.88
CA ALA A 79 22.48 -0.85 5.38
C ALA A 79 21.33 -0.90 4.34
N TYR A 80 20.97 0.24 3.75
CA TYR A 80 19.98 0.30 2.69
C TYR A 80 20.40 -0.47 1.43
N ILE A 81 21.66 -0.35 1.01
CA ILE A 81 22.19 -1.09 -0.15
C ILE A 81 22.13 -2.60 0.12
N PHE A 82 22.57 -3.03 1.29
CA PHE A 82 22.56 -4.46 1.66
C PHE A 82 21.12 -5.02 1.62
N MET A 83 20.16 -4.35 2.26
CA MET A 83 18.78 -4.78 2.25
C MET A 83 18.17 -4.77 0.83
N GLY A 84 18.41 -3.70 0.06
CA GLY A 84 17.90 -3.60 -1.31
C GLY A 84 18.45 -4.68 -2.23
N VAL A 85 19.75 -4.96 -2.15
CA VAL A 85 20.39 -6.03 -2.96
C VAL A 85 19.89 -7.41 -2.52
N SER A 86 19.87 -7.69 -1.22
CA SER A 86 19.42 -8.99 -0.69
C SER A 86 17.98 -9.30 -1.07
N THR A 87 17.07 -8.36 -0.87
CA THR A 87 15.66 -8.53 -1.23
C THR A 87 15.49 -8.68 -2.74
N SER A 88 16.20 -7.90 -3.56
CA SER A 88 16.13 -8.01 -5.02
C SER A 88 16.63 -9.36 -5.54
N LEU A 89 17.71 -9.90 -4.96
CA LEU A 89 18.24 -11.22 -5.32
C LEU A 89 17.25 -12.34 -4.95
N ILE A 90 16.68 -12.30 -3.75
CA ILE A 90 15.70 -13.29 -3.29
C ILE A 90 14.45 -13.24 -4.17
N VAL A 91 13.90 -12.05 -4.42
CA VAL A 91 12.71 -11.89 -5.26
C VAL A 91 13.00 -12.33 -6.70
N GLY A 92 14.16 -11.96 -7.24
CA GLY A 92 14.59 -12.38 -8.59
C GLY A 92 14.70 -13.89 -8.70
N PHE A 93 15.30 -14.56 -7.73
CA PHE A 93 15.41 -16.02 -7.71
C PHE A 93 14.01 -16.69 -7.62
N VAL A 94 13.14 -16.21 -6.74
CA VAL A 94 11.77 -16.75 -6.61
C VAL A 94 10.98 -16.54 -7.89
N ALA A 95 11.10 -15.39 -8.55
CA ALA A 95 10.42 -15.11 -9.82
C ALA A 95 10.91 -16.05 -10.96
N LEU A 96 12.23 -16.28 -11.07
CA LEU A 96 12.79 -17.23 -12.04
C LEU A 96 12.35 -18.67 -11.75
N PHE A 97 12.37 -19.06 -10.48
CA PHE A 97 11.88 -20.38 -10.06
C PHE A 97 10.41 -20.55 -10.42
N PHE A 98 9.57 -19.56 -10.09
CA PHE A 98 8.15 -19.56 -10.44
C PHE A 98 7.94 -19.71 -11.95
N ALA A 99 8.63 -18.90 -12.75
CA ALA A 99 8.53 -18.97 -14.21
C ALA A 99 8.97 -20.34 -14.79
N SER A 100 9.91 -21.03 -14.15
CA SER A 100 10.40 -22.34 -14.60
C SER A 100 9.44 -23.51 -14.28
N VAL A 101 8.69 -23.38 -13.17
CA VAL A 101 7.81 -24.47 -12.67
C VAL A 101 6.37 -24.31 -13.16
N THR A 102 5.92 -23.05 -13.37
CA THR A 102 4.52 -22.78 -13.70
C THR A 102 4.23 -23.10 -15.16
N ARG A 103 3.14 -23.87 -15.40
CA ARG A 103 2.65 -24.22 -16.74
C ARG A 103 1.16 -23.91 -16.83
N GLU A 104 0.75 -23.33 -17.94
CA GLU A 104 -0.67 -23.18 -18.28
C GLU A 104 -1.28 -24.53 -18.59
N ARG A 105 -2.34 -24.90 -17.92
CA ARG A 105 -3.05 -26.18 -18.07
C ARG A 105 -4.44 -26.03 -18.66
N VAL A 106 -5.00 -24.84 -18.59
CA VAL A 106 -6.35 -24.53 -19.07
C VAL A 106 -6.25 -23.58 -20.26
N MET A 107 -6.59 -24.05 -21.44
CA MET A 107 -6.75 -23.18 -22.60
C MET A 107 -8.05 -22.38 -22.44
N GLN A 108 -7.93 -21.07 -22.40
CA GLN A 108 -9.07 -20.17 -22.52
C GLN A 108 -9.27 -19.83 -23.99
N SER A 109 -10.46 -20.11 -24.54
CA SER A 109 -10.90 -19.53 -25.81
C SER A 109 -11.24 -18.07 -25.54
N VAL A 110 -10.29 -17.19 -25.72
CA VAL A 110 -10.49 -15.77 -25.49
C VAL A 110 -10.83 -15.13 -26.83
N GLU A 111 -12.08 -14.70 -27.01
CA GLU A 111 -12.35 -13.59 -27.91
C GLU A 111 -11.53 -12.40 -27.37
N ARG A 112 -10.50 -12.02 -28.11
CA ARG A 112 -9.62 -10.92 -27.72
C ARG A 112 -10.23 -9.61 -28.22
N PRO A 113 -10.96 -8.84 -27.39
CA PRO A 113 -11.43 -7.53 -27.80
C PRO A 113 -10.22 -6.66 -28.17
N SER A 114 -10.37 -5.80 -29.16
CA SER A 114 -9.31 -4.86 -29.52
C SER A 114 -9.06 -3.91 -28.35
N VAL A 115 -7.84 -3.35 -28.26
CA VAL A 115 -7.50 -2.36 -27.23
C VAL A 115 -8.50 -1.19 -27.23
N MET A 116 -8.95 -0.79 -28.43
CA MET A 116 -9.93 0.29 -28.59
C MET A 116 -11.31 -0.08 -28.03
N ASP A 117 -11.74 -1.33 -28.19
CA ASP A 117 -13.00 -1.81 -27.63
C ASP A 117 -12.91 -1.88 -26.11
N GLY A 118 -11.77 -2.27 -25.57
CA GLY A 118 -11.49 -2.22 -24.13
C GLY A 118 -11.59 -0.79 -23.55
N ILE A 119 -11.00 0.20 -24.21
CA ILE A 119 -11.09 1.61 -23.81
C ILE A 119 -12.54 2.12 -23.92
N LYS A 120 -13.22 1.85 -25.02
CA LYS A 120 -14.63 2.23 -25.19
C LYS A 120 -15.52 1.59 -24.13
N SER A 121 -15.27 0.34 -23.79
CA SER A 121 -16.01 -0.37 -22.75
C SER A 121 -15.87 0.31 -21.38
N ILE A 122 -14.67 0.73 -21.01
CA ILE A 122 -14.41 1.47 -19.76
C ILE A 122 -15.17 2.80 -19.76
N LEU A 123 -15.06 3.56 -20.85
CA LEU A 123 -15.71 4.87 -20.97
C LEU A 123 -17.23 4.80 -20.99
N ASN A 124 -17.80 3.73 -21.57
CA ASN A 124 -19.25 3.48 -21.60
C ASN A 124 -19.80 2.85 -20.33
N ASN A 125 -18.93 2.39 -19.42
CA ASN A 125 -19.31 1.78 -18.16
C ASN A 125 -19.15 2.81 -17.02
N LYS A 126 -20.23 3.52 -16.72
CA LYS A 126 -20.23 4.53 -15.65
C LYS A 126 -19.78 3.99 -14.28
N PRO A 127 -20.19 2.81 -13.78
CA PRO A 127 -19.68 2.23 -12.55
C PRO A 127 -18.15 2.05 -12.56
N VAL A 128 -17.58 1.43 -13.59
CA VAL A 128 -16.13 1.23 -13.72
C VAL A 128 -15.39 2.57 -13.79
N LEU A 129 -15.93 3.54 -14.54
CA LEU A 129 -15.33 4.86 -14.65
C LEU A 129 -15.28 5.58 -13.30
N LEU A 130 -16.37 5.55 -12.53
CA LEU A 130 -16.43 6.17 -11.20
C LEU A 130 -15.49 5.48 -10.21
N MET A 131 -15.38 4.17 -10.24
CA MET A 131 -14.43 3.44 -9.40
C MET A 131 -12.98 3.73 -9.79
N THR A 132 -12.67 3.78 -11.09
CA THR A 132 -11.34 4.16 -11.57
C THR A 132 -10.99 5.59 -11.16
N LEU A 133 -11.93 6.52 -11.22
CA LEU A 133 -11.75 7.89 -10.76
C LEU A 133 -11.54 7.94 -9.23
N SER A 134 -12.30 7.16 -8.47
CA SER A 134 -12.11 7.03 -7.02
C SER A 134 -10.71 6.52 -6.67
N ASP A 135 -10.24 5.47 -7.35
CA ASP A 135 -8.90 4.93 -7.16
C ASP A 135 -7.80 5.92 -7.57
N PHE A 136 -8.04 6.65 -8.63
CA PHE A 136 -7.15 7.73 -9.08
C PHE A 136 -7.01 8.80 -7.99
N LEU A 137 -8.11 9.30 -7.46
CA LEU A 137 -8.11 10.31 -6.40
C LEU A 137 -7.52 9.77 -5.09
N SER A 138 -7.87 8.54 -4.69
CA SER A 138 -7.35 7.93 -3.46
C SER A 138 -5.87 7.57 -3.54
N SER A 139 -5.34 7.37 -4.74
CA SER A 139 -3.91 7.15 -4.95
C SER A 139 -3.08 8.42 -4.82
N PHE A 140 -3.72 9.59 -4.81
CA PHE A 140 -3.07 10.87 -4.60
C PHE A 140 -2.75 11.04 -3.11
N SER A 141 -1.51 10.75 -2.75
CA SER A 141 -1.01 10.91 -1.39
C SER A 141 0.22 11.81 -1.37
N VAL A 142 0.10 12.91 -0.65
CA VAL A 142 1.19 13.84 -0.39
C VAL A 142 1.87 13.54 0.96
N GLY A 143 1.26 12.70 1.77
CA GLY A 143 1.77 12.33 3.10
C GLY A 143 3.17 11.72 3.07
N THR A 144 3.97 12.01 4.08
CA THR A 144 5.34 11.49 4.22
C THR A 144 5.38 10.04 4.71
N GLY A 145 4.23 9.53 5.14
CA GLY A 145 4.12 8.27 5.85
C GLY A 145 4.68 8.34 7.27
N MET A 146 4.24 7.44 8.13
CA MET A 146 4.63 7.41 9.54
C MET A 146 6.12 7.14 9.77
N SER A 147 6.83 6.51 8.82
CA SER A 147 8.26 6.16 8.97
C SER A 147 9.14 7.36 9.26
N ASN A 148 8.97 8.47 8.51
CA ASN A 148 9.75 9.68 8.74
C ASN A 148 9.45 10.31 10.09
N TYR A 149 8.19 10.29 10.52
CA TYR A 149 7.80 10.77 11.84
C TYR A 149 8.44 9.92 12.95
N TYR A 150 8.43 8.59 12.84
CA TYR A 150 9.04 7.72 13.84
C TYR A 150 10.56 7.90 13.91
N ILE A 151 11.24 8.05 12.78
CA ILE A 151 12.69 8.18 12.73
C ILE A 151 13.14 9.59 13.13
N ASP A 152 12.61 10.63 12.46
CA ASP A 152 13.14 11.99 12.58
C ASP A 152 12.56 12.79 13.74
N VAL A 153 11.39 12.41 14.27
CA VAL A 153 10.73 13.10 15.38
C VAL A 153 10.78 12.28 16.66
N LEU A 154 10.33 11.02 16.62
CA LEU A 154 10.35 10.14 17.80
C LEU A 154 11.70 9.45 17.98
N GLY A 155 12.56 9.40 16.98
CA GLY A 155 13.90 8.86 17.07
C GLY A 155 13.96 7.35 17.29
N MET A 156 13.02 6.59 16.70
CA MET A 156 12.98 5.14 16.83
C MET A 156 12.15 4.54 15.68
N ALA A 157 12.80 3.89 14.72
CA ALA A 157 12.11 3.27 13.58
C ALA A 157 11.30 2.03 14.00
N SER A 158 11.73 1.29 15.01
CA SER A 158 11.06 0.10 15.52
C SER A 158 9.69 0.37 16.19
N ILE A 159 9.30 1.63 16.40
CA ILE A 159 7.93 2.00 16.79
C ILE A 159 6.92 1.43 15.78
N MET A 160 7.27 1.39 14.50
CA MET A 160 6.43 0.81 13.46
C MET A 160 6.02 -0.65 13.77
N LEU A 161 6.95 -1.44 14.33
CA LEU A 161 6.67 -2.82 14.73
C LEU A 161 5.73 -2.88 15.93
N ILE A 162 5.99 -2.05 16.95
CA ILE A 162 5.19 -2.00 18.18
C ILE A 162 3.75 -1.63 17.88
N VAL A 163 3.57 -0.61 17.04
CA VAL A 163 2.25 -0.13 16.64
C VAL A 163 1.50 -1.15 15.78
N GLY A 164 2.20 -1.91 14.93
CA GLY A 164 1.60 -2.93 14.07
C GLY A 164 1.16 -4.21 14.77
N VAL A 165 1.63 -4.48 16.00
CA VAL A 165 1.31 -5.72 16.73
C VAL A 165 -0.19 -5.98 16.86
N PRO A 166 -1.04 -5.02 17.27
CA PRO A 166 -2.48 -5.25 17.36
C PRO A 166 -3.12 -5.66 16.03
N GLY A 167 -2.62 -5.10 14.92
CA GLY A 167 -3.11 -5.39 13.57
C GLY A 167 -3.01 -6.87 13.21
N VAL A 168 -1.94 -7.55 13.65
CA VAL A 168 -1.74 -8.99 13.39
C VAL A 168 -2.87 -9.84 13.95
N PHE A 169 -3.42 -9.47 15.10
CA PHE A 169 -4.48 -10.21 15.77
C PHE A 169 -5.89 -9.73 15.40
N VAL A 170 -6.07 -8.42 15.29
CA VAL A 170 -7.40 -7.81 15.07
C VAL A 170 -7.84 -7.91 13.60
N THR A 171 -6.92 -7.76 12.66
CA THR A 171 -7.24 -7.80 11.22
C THR A 171 -7.91 -9.10 10.78
N PRO A 172 -7.39 -10.31 11.10
CA PRO A 172 -8.07 -11.55 10.72
C PRO A 172 -9.49 -11.67 11.29
N VAL A 173 -9.68 -11.21 12.53
CA VAL A 173 -10.99 -11.19 13.17
C VAL A 173 -11.95 -10.25 12.45
N SER A 174 -11.48 -9.11 11.95
CA SER A 174 -12.31 -8.13 11.24
C SER A 174 -12.94 -8.72 9.97
N TYR A 175 -12.23 -9.59 9.25
CA TYR A 175 -12.76 -10.27 8.07
C TYR A 175 -13.95 -11.18 8.38
N SER A 176 -13.95 -11.80 9.56
CA SER A 176 -15.05 -12.68 10.01
C SER A 176 -16.37 -11.92 10.21
N PHE A 177 -16.31 -10.62 10.47
CA PHE A 177 -17.48 -9.77 10.65
C PHE A 177 -18.04 -9.17 9.35
N VAL A 178 -17.33 -9.25 8.23
CA VAL A 178 -17.79 -8.69 6.93
C VAL A 178 -19.16 -9.21 6.51
N PRO A 179 -19.47 -10.53 6.59
CA PRO A 179 -20.81 -11.03 6.22
C PRO A 179 -21.92 -10.46 7.10
N TRP A 180 -21.66 -10.22 8.38
CA TRP A 180 -22.63 -9.60 9.29
C TRP A 180 -22.91 -8.14 8.90
N PHE A 181 -21.88 -7.36 8.63
CA PHE A 181 -21.98 -5.97 8.18
C PHE A 181 -22.77 -5.88 6.85
N ARG A 182 -22.51 -6.78 5.91
CA ARG A 182 -23.21 -6.82 4.62
C ARG A 182 -24.72 -7.09 4.77
N ARG A 183 -25.10 -7.92 5.74
CA ARG A 183 -26.53 -8.21 6.00
C ARG A 183 -27.25 -7.05 6.67
N LYS A 184 -26.53 -6.27 7.48
CA LYS A 184 -27.12 -5.22 8.31
C LYS A 184 -27.10 -3.84 7.68
N PHE A 185 -26.10 -3.54 6.87
CA PHE A 185 -25.86 -2.23 6.30
C PHE A 185 -25.74 -2.29 4.78
N SER A 186 -26.07 -1.18 4.11
CA SER A 186 -25.93 -1.05 2.66
C SER A 186 -24.43 -1.08 2.24
N THR A 187 -24.15 -1.55 1.02
CA THR A 187 -22.81 -1.57 0.44
C THR A 187 -22.13 -0.20 0.52
N LYS A 188 -22.89 0.88 0.23
CA LYS A 188 -22.40 2.26 0.33
C LYS A 188 -21.94 2.61 1.74
N LEU A 189 -22.72 2.29 2.77
CA LEU A 189 -22.37 2.60 4.15
C LEU A 189 -21.16 1.77 4.61
N ASN A 190 -21.10 0.49 4.26
CA ASN A 190 -19.97 -0.38 4.54
C ASN A 190 -18.67 0.15 3.90
N TRP A 191 -18.77 0.63 2.66
CA TRP A 191 -17.63 1.25 1.98
C TRP A 191 -17.18 2.53 2.68
N MET A 192 -18.13 3.38 3.08
CA MET A 192 -17.81 4.61 3.83
C MET A 192 -17.13 4.30 5.16
N ILE A 193 -17.66 3.34 5.94
CA ILE A 193 -17.05 2.91 7.21
C ILE A 193 -15.62 2.41 6.96
N GLY A 194 -15.41 1.52 6.01
CA GLY A 194 -14.08 0.98 5.71
C GLY A 194 -13.08 2.04 5.23
N SER A 195 -13.54 3.04 4.47
CA SER A 195 -12.66 4.08 3.88
C SER A 195 -12.34 5.21 4.84
N TYR A 196 -13.34 5.77 5.53
CA TYR A 196 -13.15 7.02 6.28
C TYR A 196 -12.78 6.81 7.76
N THR A 197 -12.98 5.62 8.33
CA THR A 197 -12.64 5.39 9.74
C THR A 197 -11.14 5.62 10.00
N GLY A 198 -10.27 5.20 9.09
CA GLY A 198 -8.82 5.40 9.21
C GLY A 198 -8.45 6.89 9.27
N ASP A 199 -8.97 7.67 8.33
CA ASP A 199 -8.69 9.11 8.22
C ASP A 199 -9.23 9.88 9.43
N PHE A 200 -10.44 9.53 9.88
CA PHE A 200 -11.02 10.12 11.07
C PHE A 200 -10.20 9.84 12.33
N LEU A 201 -9.77 8.59 12.53
CA LEU A 201 -8.95 8.21 13.67
C LEU A 201 -7.57 8.89 13.62
N MET A 202 -6.97 9.01 12.42
CA MET A 202 -5.71 9.75 12.26
C MET A 202 -5.86 11.23 12.54
N ALA A 203 -6.97 11.86 12.15
CA ALA A 203 -7.26 13.24 12.54
C ALA A 203 -7.33 13.42 14.07
N LEU A 204 -7.91 12.44 14.79
CA LEU A 204 -7.89 12.47 16.27
C LEU A 204 -6.46 12.37 16.83
N VAL A 205 -5.61 11.54 16.25
CA VAL A 205 -4.17 11.46 16.62
C VAL A 205 -3.48 12.79 16.35
N PHE A 206 -3.78 13.44 15.22
CA PHE A 206 -3.24 14.78 14.93
C PHE A 206 -3.64 15.81 15.98
N PHE A 207 -4.92 15.91 16.34
CA PHE A 207 -5.38 16.81 17.37
C PHE A 207 -4.73 16.51 18.71
N PHE A 208 -4.68 15.25 19.13
CA PHE A 208 -4.03 14.83 20.37
C PHE A 208 -2.53 15.21 20.39
N GLY A 209 -1.79 14.91 19.33
CA GLY A 209 -0.36 15.22 19.24
C GLY A 209 -0.08 16.71 19.18
N SER A 210 -1.01 17.52 18.66
CA SER A 210 -0.88 18.99 18.58
C SER A 210 -1.13 19.71 19.90
N ILE A 211 -1.61 19.02 20.95
CA ILE A 211 -1.77 19.61 22.28
C ILE A 211 -0.41 20.08 22.80
N GLY A 212 -0.30 21.34 23.17
CA GLY A 212 0.96 22.00 23.58
C GLY A 212 1.66 22.77 22.47
N GLY A 213 1.10 22.78 21.24
CA GLY A 213 1.56 23.56 20.10
C GLY A 213 2.85 23.07 19.46
N LYS A 214 3.44 23.87 18.55
CA LYS A 214 4.60 23.47 17.73
C LYS A 214 5.88 23.23 18.54
N LYS A 215 6.11 23.96 19.64
CA LYS A 215 7.34 23.82 20.43
C LYS A 215 7.29 22.70 21.46
N ASN A 216 6.18 22.57 22.20
CA ASN A 216 6.03 21.64 23.33
C ASN A 216 4.91 20.61 23.12
N GLY A 217 4.53 20.35 21.86
CA GLY A 217 3.43 19.43 21.53
C GLY A 217 3.71 17.98 21.96
N LEU A 218 2.64 17.27 22.26
CA LEU A 218 2.71 15.85 22.64
C LEU A 218 3.30 14.98 21.52
N TYR A 219 3.26 15.43 20.26
CA TYR A 219 3.83 14.72 19.11
C TYR A 219 5.34 14.42 19.23
N LYS A 220 6.07 15.13 20.12
CA LYS A 220 7.48 14.86 20.44
C LYS A 220 7.66 13.79 21.52
N ARG A 221 6.62 13.46 22.27
CA ARG A 221 6.69 12.53 23.41
C ARG A 221 6.43 11.10 22.95
N LYS A 222 7.42 10.21 23.04
CA LYS A 222 7.33 8.82 22.60
C LYS A 222 6.15 8.06 23.22
N GLY A 223 6.08 8.00 24.55
CA GLY A 223 5.08 7.18 25.27
C GLY A 223 3.64 7.50 24.87
N PRO A 224 3.16 8.76 25.07
CA PRO A 224 1.79 9.13 24.73
C PRO A 224 1.46 8.93 23.24
N MET A 225 2.41 9.22 22.34
CA MET A 225 2.18 9.07 20.90
C MET A 225 2.13 7.62 20.45
N ILE A 226 3.02 6.76 20.97
CA ILE A 226 2.95 5.32 20.71
C ILE A 226 1.61 4.76 21.16
N ALA A 227 1.14 5.12 22.35
CA ALA A 227 -0.14 4.67 22.86
C ALA A 227 -1.32 5.17 21.99
N ALA A 228 -1.31 6.45 21.59
CA ALA A 228 -2.36 7.02 20.75
C ALA A 228 -2.41 6.36 19.35
N ILE A 229 -1.26 6.18 18.71
CA ILE A 229 -1.18 5.56 17.39
C ILE A 229 -1.50 4.05 17.47
N MET A 230 -1.07 3.36 18.53
CA MET A 230 -1.40 1.96 18.75
C MET A 230 -2.91 1.75 18.98
N LEU A 231 -3.56 2.66 19.70
CA LEU A 231 -5.02 2.67 19.86
C LEU A 231 -5.71 2.92 18.51
N GLN A 232 -5.25 3.93 17.75
CA GLN A 232 -5.74 4.25 16.43
C GLN A 232 -5.63 3.03 15.49
N GLU A 233 -4.46 2.38 15.43
CA GLU A 233 -4.20 1.21 14.59
C GLU A 233 -5.12 0.04 14.99
N THR A 234 -5.27 -0.21 16.30
CA THR A 234 -6.17 -1.25 16.80
C THR A 234 -7.61 -1.02 16.34
N LEU A 235 -8.13 0.19 16.50
CA LEU A 235 -9.48 0.55 16.09
C LEU A 235 -9.63 0.48 14.56
N PHE A 236 -8.64 0.95 13.80
CA PHE A 236 -8.65 0.89 12.35
C PHE A 236 -8.66 -0.56 11.83
N CYS A 237 -7.88 -1.45 12.46
CA CYS A 237 -7.84 -2.86 12.10
C CYS A 237 -9.19 -3.58 12.29
N THR A 238 -10.10 -3.07 13.14
CA THR A 238 -11.45 -3.65 13.28
C THR A 238 -12.30 -3.51 12.01
N VAL A 239 -12.03 -2.52 11.18
CA VAL A 239 -12.78 -2.26 9.92
C VAL A 239 -11.98 -2.67 8.66
N MET A 240 -10.80 -3.26 8.83
CA MET A 240 -9.91 -3.62 7.73
C MET A 240 -10.55 -4.62 6.75
N GLY A 241 -11.34 -5.57 7.26
CA GLY A 241 -12.12 -6.49 6.44
C GLY A 241 -13.08 -5.77 5.49
N LEU A 242 -13.80 -4.76 5.97
CA LEU A 242 -14.68 -3.94 5.12
C LEU A 242 -13.90 -3.16 4.07
N ARG A 243 -12.79 -2.55 4.48
CA ARG A 243 -11.92 -1.75 3.59
C ARG A 243 -11.39 -2.55 2.41
N HIS A 244 -11.09 -3.83 2.58
CA HIS A 244 -10.52 -4.67 1.52
C HIS A 244 -11.58 -5.40 0.70
N VAL A 245 -12.61 -5.94 1.36
CA VAL A 245 -13.61 -6.80 0.69
C VAL A 245 -14.61 -5.98 -0.11
N ILE A 246 -15.19 -4.92 0.48
CA ILE A 246 -16.27 -4.19 -0.17
C ILE A 246 -15.87 -3.51 -1.48
N PRO A 247 -14.72 -2.80 -1.60
CA PRO A 247 -14.30 -2.23 -2.88
C PRO A 247 -14.04 -3.29 -3.96
N THR A 248 -13.49 -4.45 -3.57
CA THR A 248 -13.26 -5.56 -4.50
C THR A 248 -14.56 -6.12 -5.04
N GLU A 249 -15.58 -6.30 -4.20
CA GLU A 249 -16.90 -6.75 -4.62
C GLU A 249 -17.58 -5.73 -5.52
N MET A 250 -17.59 -4.45 -5.15
CA MET A 250 -18.15 -3.39 -5.99
C MET A 250 -17.49 -3.34 -7.37
N TYR A 251 -16.18 -3.59 -7.41
CA TYR A 251 -15.46 -3.66 -8.67
C TYR A 251 -15.89 -4.85 -9.54
N ASN A 252 -16.02 -6.03 -8.93
CA ASN A 252 -16.50 -7.21 -9.64
C ASN A 252 -17.93 -7.01 -10.18
N GLU A 253 -18.83 -6.44 -9.38
CA GLU A 253 -20.19 -6.09 -9.81
C GLU A 253 -20.18 -5.09 -10.98
N ALA A 254 -19.25 -4.13 -10.97
CA ALA A 254 -19.07 -3.17 -12.07
C ALA A 254 -18.55 -3.84 -13.35
N LEU A 255 -17.73 -4.88 -13.24
CA LEU A 255 -17.28 -5.70 -14.37
C LEU A 255 -18.41 -6.58 -14.92
N ASP A 256 -19.22 -7.18 -14.06
CA ASP A 256 -20.40 -7.97 -14.46
C ASP A 256 -21.43 -7.09 -15.21
N TYR A 257 -21.61 -5.85 -14.74
CA TYR A 257 -22.41 -4.87 -15.47
C TYR A 257 -21.82 -4.52 -16.85
N CYS A 258 -20.49 -4.47 -16.97
CA CYS A 258 -19.79 -4.26 -18.23
C CYS A 258 -20.07 -5.41 -19.22
N GLU A 259 -19.97 -6.65 -18.75
CA GLU A 259 -20.27 -7.84 -19.54
C GLU A 259 -21.73 -7.86 -20.02
N TRP A 260 -22.67 -7.58 -19.12
CA TRP A 260 -24.09 -7.49 -19.46
C TRP A 260 -24.36 -6.43 -20.53
N LYS A 261 -23.70 -5.28 -20.46
CA LYS A 261 -23.95 -4.16 -21.37
C LYS A 261 -23.27 -4.33 -22.74
N ASN A 262 -22.05 -4.86 -22.78
CA ASN A 262 -21.21 -4.88 -23.97
C ASN A 262 -21.08 -6.29 -24.58
N GLY A 263 -21.54 -7.34 -23.90
CA GLY A 263 -21.44 -8.73 -24.37
C GLY A 263 -20.03 -9.34 -24.20
N TYR A 264 -19.08 -8.61 -23.62
CA TYR A 264 -17.73 -9.10 -23.34
C TYR A 264 -17.15 -8.51 -22.06
N ARG A 265 -16.24 -9.23 -21.44
CA ARG A 265 -15.60 -8.88 -20.19
C ARG A 265 -14.24 -8.20 -20.43
N THR A 266 -13.95 -7.11 -19.73
CA THR A 266 -12.72 -6.29 -19.96
C THR A 266 -11.84 -6.18 -18.74
N GLU A 267 -11.78 -7.23 -17.90
CA GLU A 267 -11.04 -7.24 -16.64
C GLU A 267 -9.56 -6.85 -16.80
N GLY A 268 -8.86 -7.47 -17.76
CA GLY A 268 -7.45 -7.21 -17.99
C GLY A 268 -7.18 -5.76 -18.39
N MET A 269 -7.95 -5.22 -19.33
CA MET A 269 -7.77 -3.84 -19.80
C MET A 269 -8.10 -2.83 -18.68
N THR A 270 -9.16 -3.08 -17.93
CA THR A 270 -9.57 -2.21 -16.82
C THR A 270 -8.54 -2.22 -15.70
N SER A 271 -7.97 -3.39 -15.36
CA SER A 271 -6.90 -3.52 -14.37
C SER A 271 -5.63 -2.75 -14.80
N VAL A 272 -5.24 -2.86 -16.07
CA VAL A 272 -4.09 -2.10 -16.62
C VAL A 272 -4.34 -0.60 -16.54
N ALA A 273 -5.51 -0.14 -16.98
CA ALA A 273 -5.86 1.28 -16.96
C ALA A 273 -5.84 1.86 -15.54
N ARG A 274 -6.43 1.15 -14.55
CA ARG A 274 -6.41 1.53 -13.13
C ARG A 274 -4.98 1.55 -12.58
N GLY A 275 -4.19 0.51 -12.86
CA GLY A 275 -2.80 0.42 -12.42
C GLY A 275 -1.93 1.55 -12.95
N LEU A 276 -2.05 1.90 -14.24
CA LEU A 276 -1.34 3.02 -14.85
C LEU A 276 -1.77 4.36 -14.25
N ALA A 277 -3.08 4.58 -14.11
CA ALA A 277 -3.59 5.80 -13.50
C ALA A 277 -3.07 5.97 -12.06
N ALA A 278 -3.12 4.94 -11.23
CA ALA A 278 -2.60 4.97 -9.87
C ALA A 278 -1.08 5.23 -9.81
N LYS A 279 -0.29 4.67 -10.74
CA LYS A 279 1.16 4.91 -10.81
C LYS A 279 1.47 6.36 -11.17
N LEU A 280 0.78 6.94 -12.14
CA LEU A 280 0.95 8.34 -12.53
C LEU A 280 0.66 9.28 -11.35
N VAL A 281 -0.44 9.06 -10.65
CA VAL A 281 -0.83 9.88 -9.49
C VAL A 281 0.18 9.78 -8.36
N ARG A 282 0.69 8.58 -8.07
CA ARG A 282 1.74 8.40 -7.05
C ARG A 282 3.02 9.16 -7.38
N VAL A 283 3.41 9.20 -8.65
CA VAL A 283 4.58 9.98 -9.09
C VAL A 283 4.35 11.48 -8.89
N ILE A 284 3.18 12.00 -9.24
CA ILE A 284 2.81 13.39 -9.01
C ILE A 284 2.79 13.71 -7.51
N GLY A 285 2.16 12.87 -6.70
CA GLY A 285 2.12 13.00 -5.24
C GLY A 285 3.52 13.01 -4.62
N ALA A 286 4.41 12.13 -5.08
CA ALA A 286 5.80 12.07 -4.61
C ALA A 286 6.59 13.33 -4.98
N ALA A 287 6.38 13.90 -6.18
CA ALA A 287 7.00 15.15 -6.59
C ALA A 287 6.52 16.32 -5.72
N ILE A 288 5.22 16.46 -5.50
CA ILE A 288 4.65 17.50 -4.63
C ILE A 288 5.17 17.34 -3.22
N ARG A 289 5.19 16.12 -2.66
CA ARG A 289 5.77 15.83 -1.35
C ARG A 289 7.21 16.30 -1.24
N SER A 290 8.04 15.99 -2.23
CA SER A 290 9.44 16.41 -2.25
C SER A 290 9.60 17.94 -2.22
N ILE A 291 8.76 18.66 -2.96
CA ILE A 291 8.73 20.13 -2.97
C ILE A 291 8.31 20.66 -1.59
N LEU A 292 7.26 20.12 -1.01
CA LEU A 292 6.78 20.52 0.30
C LEU A 292 7.82 20.25 1.40
N MET A 293 8.43 19.07 1.41
CA MET A 293 9.50 18.75 2.38
C MET A 293 10.64 19.79 2.30
N LYS A 294 11.06 20.14 1.09
CA LYS A 294 12.11 21.16 0.89
C LYS A 294 11.64 22.55 1.35
N ALA A 295 10.40 22.95 1.04
CA ALA A 295 9.83 24.22 1.44
C ALA A 295 9.73 24.38 2.97
N PHE A 296 9.46 23.28 3.70
CA PHE A 296 9.41 23.27 5.16
C PHE A 296 10.75 22.96 5.83
N GLY A 297 11.86 23.06 5.07
CA GLY A 297 13.22 22.97 5.60
C GLY A 297 13.65 21.57 6.05
N TYR A 298 13.13 20.54 5.39
CA TYR A 298 13.61 19.17 5.62
C TYR A 298 14.98 18.98 4.97
N GLU A 299 15.99 18.70 5.77
CA GLU A 299 17.35 18.44 5.32
C GLU A 299 17.65 16.95 5.32
N GLN A 300 17.86 16.39 4.13
CA GLN A 300 18.32 15.00 4.00
C GLN A 300 19.76 14.89 4.52
N GLY A 301 19.96 14.05 5.55
CA GLY A 301 21.30 13.86 6.12
C GLY A 301 21.68 14.82 7.24
N ALA A 302 20.77 15.65 7.73
CA ALA A 302 21.01 16.53 8.89
C ALA A 302 21.45 15.79 10.18
N GLY A 303 21.40 14.47 10.16
CA GLY A 303 21.70 13.61 11.31
C GLY A 303 20.48 13.33 12.17
N PHE A 304 20.62 12.32 13.01
CA PHE A 304 19.56 11.78 13.85
C PHE A 304 18.97 12.86 14.78
N LEU A 305 17.66 13.09 14.73
CA LEU A 305 16.88 14.06 15.52
C LEU A 305 17.27 15.55 15.37
N LYS A 306 18.10 15.92 14.40
CA LYS A 306 18.60 17.29 14.22
C LYS A 306 17.68 18.21 13.42
N GLN A 307 16.52 17.74 12.96
CA GLN A 307 15.53 18.57 12.26
C GLN A 307 14.99 19.68 13.18
N THR A 308 14.63 20.83 12.57
CA THR A 308 14.04 21.95 13.30
C THR A 308 12.67 21.61 13.87
N ASP A 309 12.21 22.33 14.90
CA ASP A 309 10.88 22.11 15.49
C ASP A 309 9.73 22.33 14.48
N SER A 310 9.91 23.27 13.57
CA SER A 310 8.94 23.49 12.48
C SER A 310 8.87 22.31 11.54
N THR A 311 10.02 21.78 11.15
CA THR A 311 10.11 20.59 10.27
C THR A 311 9.54 19.35 10.97
N LYS A 312 9.83 19.16 12.26
CA LYS A 312 9.26 18.05 13.05
C LYS A 312 7.76 18.10 13.12
N TYR A 313 7.18 19.30 13.37
CA TYR A 313 5.74 19.46 13.37
C TYR A 313 5.12 19.24 11.99
N PHE A 314 5.79 19.70 10.94
CA PHE A 314 5.37 19.44 9.55
C PHE A 314 5.37 17.95 9.23
N LEU A 315 6.44 17.21 9.60
CA LEU A 315 6.50 15.75 9.39
C LEU A 315 5.37 15.03 10.14
N PHE A 316 5.09 15.44 11.37
CA PHE A 316 3.96 14.91 12.13
C PHE A 316 2.62 15.20 11.43
N ALA A 317 2.34 16.44 11.05
CA ALA A 317 1.13 16.80 10.34
C ALA A 317 0.96 16.03 9.02
N MET A 318 2.00 15.97 8.20
CA MET A 318 1.99 15.27 6.91
C MET A 318 1.89 13.74 7.04
N SER A 319 2.15 13.18 8.21
CA SER A 319 2.00 11.74 8.48
C SER A 319 0.62 11.38 9.05
N THR A 320 -0.13 12.37 9.54
CA THR A 320 -1.41 12.16 10.22
C THR A 320 -2.62 12.76 9.50
N ILE A 321 -2.39 13.62 8.52
CA ILE A 321 -3.41 14.20 7.63
C ILE A 321 -3.18 13.70 6.20
#